data_ece5a1e56ad361e9ca7f753fd76d36ed
#
_entry.id   ece5a1e56ad361e9ca7f753fd76d36ed
#
_cell.length_a   1.000
_cell.length_b   1.000
_cell.length_c   1.000
_cell.angle_alpha   90.00
_cell.angle_beta   90.00
_cell.angle_gamma   90.00
#
_symmetry.space_group_name_H-M   'P 1'
#
loop_
_entity.id
_entity.type
_entity.pdbx_description
1 polymer ?
#
loop_
_entity_poly.entity_id
_entity_poly.type
_entity_poly.pdbx_seq_one_letter_code
_entity_poly.pdbx_strand_id
1 'polypeptide(L)'
;MDEQIDKYAVLRAMISVIKDDAEPDKILARDLEGYESPQKIVLGDKYTGFVPDMIVYYDEAVDIYEVETSSEIHIEKWQDMQSYARKHNGNLYLVVPDVAVDVIRKALENNDVNAGLLYFNT
;
A
#
# COMPACT_ATOMS: atom_id res chain seq x y z
N MET A 1 17.09 -21.32 -6.71
CA MET A 1 15.63 -21.33 -6.84
C MET A 1 15.08 -20.04 -6.28
N ASP A 2 14.39 -19.29 -7.11
CA ASP A 2 13.88 -18.00 -6.68
C ASP A 2 12.66 -18.19 -5.81
N GLU A 3 12.72 -17.64 -4.62
CA GLU A 3 11.57 -17.60 -3.77
C GLU A 3 10.62 -16.52 -4.25
N GLN A 4 9.42 -16.92 -4.58
CA GLN A 4 8.40 -15.95 -4.93
C GLN A 4 7.75 -15.43 -3.65
N ILE A 5 7.63 -14.12 -3.58
CA ILE A 5 6.96 -13.50 -2.46
C ILE A 5 5.47 -13.73 -2.60
N ASP A 6 4.87 -14.33 -1.60
CA ASP A 6 3.42 -14.53 -1.56
C ASP A 6 2.74 -13.25 -1.06
N LYS A 7 2.32 -12.44 -2.01
CA LYS A 7 1.65 -11.17 -1.75
C LYS A 7 0.39 -11.34 -0.89
N TYR A 8 -0.34 -12.43 -1.11
CA TYR A 8 -1.56 -12.68 -0.34
C TYR A 8 -1.26 -12.98 1.13
N ALA A 9 -0.18 -13.70 1.39
CA ALA A 9 0.25 -13.96 2.76
C ALA A 9 0.63 -12.66 3.47
N VAL A 10 1.32 -11.76 2.76
CA VAL A 10 1.68 -10.45 3.30
C VAL A 10 0.43 -9.64 3.61
N LEU A 11 -0.54 -9.60 2.70
CA LEU A 11 -1.81 -8.89 2.92
C LEU A 11 -2.56 -9.44 4.12
N ARG A 12 -2.64 -10.76 4.26
CA ARG A 12 -3.32 -11.39 5.42
C ARG A 12 -2.64 -11.02 6.74
N ALA A 13 -1.31 -11.03 6.76
CA ALA A 13 -0.55 -10.63 7.94
C ALA A 13 -0.81 -9.17 8.30
N MET A 14 -0.83 -8.28 7.30
CA MET A 14 -1.12 -6.87 7.53
C MET A 14 -2.54 -6.65 8.07
N ILE A 15 -3.51 -7.36 7.52
CA ILE A 15 -4.90 -7.27 8.00
C ILE A 15 -4.98 -7.68 9.47
N SER A 16 -4.29 -8.76 9.84
CA SER A 16 -4.26 -9.22 11.23
C SER A 16 -3.71 -8.13 12.17
N VAL A 17 -2.60 -7.51 11.79
CA VAL A 17 -2.00 -6.42 12.57
C VAL A 17 -2.95 -5.23 12.68
N ILE A 18 -3.56 -4.84 11.57
CA ILE A 18 -4.49 -3.70 11.54
C ILE A 18 -5.69 -3.96 12.45
N LYS A 19 -6.26 -5.15 12.41
CA LYS A 19 -7.41 -5.49 13.25
C LYS A 19 -7.07 -5.57 14.73
N ASP A 20 -5.82 -5.95 15.05
CA ASP A 20 -5.38 -5.99 16.45
C ASP A 20 -5.15 -4.59 17.03
N ASP A 21 -4.65 -3.66 16.21
CA ASP A 21 -4.28 -2.32 16.66
C ASP A 21 -5.39 -1.28 16.51
N ALA A 22 -6.37 -1.53 15.66
CA ALA A 22 -7.41 -0.58 15.33
C ALA A 22 -8.72 -1.30 15.00
N GLU A 23 -9.79 -0.53 14.90
CA GLU A 23 -11.10 -1.04 14.51
C GLU A 23 -11.54 -0.35 13.20
N PRO A 24 -11.01 -0.80 12.05
CA PRO A 24 -11.42 -0.19 10.79
C PRO A 24 -12.89 -0.49 10.46
N ASP A 25 -13.54 0.45 9.80
CA ASP A 25 -14.92 0.27 9.37
C ASP A 25 -15.02 -0.70 8.20
N LYS A 26 -14.02 -0.70 7.32
CA LYS A 26 -14.02 -1.56 6.14
C LYS A 26 -12.59 -1.76 5.65
N ILE A 27 -12.31 -2.97 5.15
CA ILE A 27 -11.06 -3.28 4.48
C ILE A 27 -11.39 -3.84 3.10
N LEU A 28 -10.79 -3.25 2.06
CA LEU A 28 -10.78 -3.80 0.71
C LEU A 28 -9.39 -4.38 0.44
N ALA A 29 -9.33 -5.59 -0.05
CA ALA A 29 -8.04 -6.24 -0.34
C ALA A 29 -8.11 -6.91 -1.71
N ARG A 30 -7.13 -6.60 -2.55
CA ARG A 30 -7.12 -7.00 -3.96
C ARG A 30 -6.95 -8.51 -4.11
N ASP A 31 -7.93 -9.13 -4.77
CA ASP A 31 -7.91 -10.56 -5.10
C ASP A 31 -7.71 -11.47 -3.88
N LEU A 32 -8.11 -11.01 -2.70
CA LEU A 32 -7.98 -11.77 -1.47
C LEU A 32 -9.33 -12.36 -1.08
N GLU A 33 -9.36 -13.67 -0.90
CA GLU A 33 -10.59 -14.38 -0.51
C GLU A 33 -11.13 -13.83 0.82
N GLY A 34 -12.43 -13.56 0.84
CA GLY A 34 -13.13 -13.01 2.00
C GLY A 34 -13.19 -11.49 2.01
N TYR A 35 -12.62 -10.82 1.02
CA TYR A 35 -12.59 -9.36 0.93
C TYR A 35 -13.01 -8.90 -0.46
N GLU A 36 -13.70 -7.76 -0.53
CA GLU A 36 -13.93 -7.09 -1.81
C GLU A 36 -12.62 -6.48 -2.30
N SER A 37 -12.41 -6.51 -3.60
CA SER A 37 -11.24 -5.86 -4.20
C SER A 37 -11.47 -4.36 -4.32
N PRO A 38 -10.39 -3.54 -4.16
CA PRO A 38 -10.48 -2.11 -4.45
C PRO A 38 -10.77 -1.88 -5.93
N GLN A 39 -11.48 -0.81 -6.22
CA GLN A 39 -11.70 -0.38 -7.59
C GLN A 39 -10.56 0.52 -8.04
N LYS A 40 -10.43 0.68 -9.35
CA LYS A 40 -9.44 1.57 -9.94
C LYS A 40 -9.71 3.01 -9.53
N ILE A 41 -8.66 3.69 -9.07
CA ILE A 41 -8.72 5.10 -8.68
C ILE A 41 -8.02 5.92 -9.75
N VAL A 42 -8.73 6.94 -10.28
CA VAL A 42 -8.20 7.86 -11.27
C VAL A 42 -8.20 9.25 -10.65
N LEU A 43 -7.05 9.93 -10.69
CA LEU A 43 -6.90 11.26 -10.10
C LEU A 43 -6.93 12.34 -11.19
N GLY A 44 -7.82 13.31 -11.01
CA GLY A 44 -7.88 14.50 -11.87
C GLY A 44 -8.04 14.16 -13.35
N ASP A 45 -7.21 14.77 -14.18
CA ASP A 45 -7.24 14.61 -15.62
C ASP A 45 -6.34 13.48 -16.13
N LYS A 46 -5.80 12.65 -15.25
CA LYS A 46 -4.95 11.54 -15.66
C LYS A 46 -5.77 10.45 -16.34
N TYR A 47 -5.26 9.95 -17.45
CA TYR A 47 -5.91 8.86 -18.20
C TYR A 47 -5.69 7.50 -17.53
N THR A 48 -4.61 7.36 -16.78
CA THR A 48 -4.29 6.11 -16.09
C THR A 48 -4.56 6.28 -14.60
N GLY A 49 -5.08 5.22 -14.00
CA GLY A 49 -5.29 5.17 -12.58
C GLY A 49 -4.46 4.07 -11.94
N PHE A 50 -4.75 3.79 -10.69
CA PHE A 50 -4.11 2.69 -9.97
C PHE A 50 -5.16 1.87 -9.22
N VAL A 51 -4.84 0.60 -8.99
CA VAL A 51 -5.63 -0.27 -8.13
C VAL A 51 -4.74 -0.62 -6.93
N PRO A 52 -5.03 -0.07 -5.74
CA PRO A 52 -4.22 -0.39 -4.56
C PRO A 52 -4.36 -1.87 -4.19
N ASP A 53 -3.36 -2.40 -3.51
CA ASP A 53 -3.46 -3.74 -2.97
C ASP A 53 -4.45 -3.83 -1.81
N MET A 54 -4.52 -2.76 -1.00
CA MET A 54 -5.46 -2.74 0.12
C MET A 54 -5.85 -1.29 0.45
N ILE A 55 -7.11 -1.10 0.78
CA ILE A 55 -7.63 0.18 1.28
C ILE A 55 -8.29 -0.11 2.63
N VAL A 56 -7.95 0.69 3.63
CA VAL A 56 -8.53 0.59 4.96
C VAL A 56 -9.31 1.85 5.26
N TYR A 57 -10.60 1.70 5.52
CA TYR A 57 -11.50 2.82 5.82
C TYR A 57 -11.69 2.94 7.32
N TYR A 58 -11.44 4.14 7.81
CA TYR A 58 -11.79 4.56 9.17
C TYR A 58 -12.87 5.64 9.08
N ASP A 59 -13.43 6.00 10.21
CA ASP A 59 -14.53 6.96 10.26
C ASP A 59 -14.22 8.26 9.49
N GLU A 60 -13.00 8.79 9.65
CA GLU A 60 -12.62 10.06 9.03
C GLU A 60 -11.36 9.98 8.17
N ALA A 61 -10.86 8.78 7.89
CA ALA A 61 -9.62 8.62 7.16
C ALA A 61 -9.63 7.38 6.28
N VAL A 62 -8.85 7.45 5.20
CA VAL A 62 -8.66 6.32 4.28
C VAL A 62 -7.16 6.09 4.14
N ASP A 63 -6.70 4.91 4.56
CA ASP A 63 -5.31 4.51 4.41
C ASP A 63 -5.15 3.57 3.21
N ILE A 64 -4.06 3.74 2.48
CA ILE A 64 -3.72 2.88 1.35
C ILE A 64 -2.47 2.08 1.70
N TYR A 65 -2.53 0.78 1.45
CA TYR A 65 -1.40 -0.12 1.60
C TYR A 65 -1.05 -0.71 0.24
N GLU A 66 0.21 -0.63 -0.12
CA GLU A 66 0.72 -1.23 -1.35
C GLU A 66 1.86 -2.17 -1.01
N VAL A 67 1.76 -3.41 -1.46
CA VAL A 67 2.78 -4.43 -1.22
C VAL A 67 3.71 -4.47 -2.43
N GLU A 68 4.96 -4.12 -2.22
CA GLU A 68 5.99 -4.25 -3.26
C GLU A 68 6.71 -5.59 -3.06
N THR A 69 7.01 -6.27 -4.15
CA THR A 69 7.63 -7.59 -4.10
C THR A 69 9.09 -7.57 -4.56
N SER A 70 9.61 -6.38 -4.87
CA SER A 70 10.98 -6.20 -5.33
C SER A 70 11.49 -4.83 -4.92
N SER A 71 12.70 -4.49 -5.35
CA SER A 71 13.29 -3.16 -5.14
C SER A 71 12.97 -2.18 -6.27
N GLU A 72 12.04 -2.54 -7.16
CA GLU A 72 11.64 -1.67 -8.26
C GLU A 72 10.95 -0.41 -7.73
N ILE A 73 11.29 0.73 -8.32
CA ILE A 73 10.82 2.04 -7.86
C ILE A 73 9.66 2.52 -8.74
N HIS A 74 8.53 2.83 -8.11
CA HIS A 74 7.31 3.27 -8.78
C HIS A 74 6.87 4.64 -8.26
N ILE A 75 7.73 5.64 -8.42
CA ILE A 75 7.52 6.97 -7.81
C ILE A 75 6.20 7.61 -8.23
N GLU A 76 5.88 7.58 -9.51
CA GLU A 76 4.64 8.22 -9.99
C GLU A 76 3.40 7.58 -9.37
N LYS A 77 3.38 6.25 -9.33
CA LYS A 77 2.28 5.52 -8.69
C LYS A 77 2.17 5.86 -7.20
N TRP A 78 3.31 5.89 -6.49
CA TRP A 78 3.32 6.20 -5.06
C TRP A 78 2.91 7.65 -4.78
N GLN A 79 3.30 8.59 -5.64
CA GLN A 79 2.86 9.98 -5.53
C GLN A 79 1.35 10.09 -5.68
N ASP A 80 0.77 9.38 -6.64
CA ASP A 80 -0.67 9.37 -6.86
C ASP A 80 -1.41 8.76 -5.66
N MET A 81 -0.90 7.65 -5.14
CA MET A 81 -1.48 7.00 -3.96
C MET A 81 -1.41 7.89 -2.73
N GLN A 82 -0.28 8.57 -2.53
CA GLN A 82 -0.12 9.50 -1.42
C GLN A 82 -1.11 10.67 -1.54
N SER A 83 -1.27 11.22 -2.74
CA SER A 83 -2.20 12.32 -2.98
C SER A 83 -3.64 11.91 -2.64
N TYR A 84 -4.02 10.72 -3.06
CA TYR A 84 -5.35 10.20 -2.77
C TYR A 84 -5.57 10.00 -1.25
N ALA A 85 -4.62 9.36 -0.58
CA ALA A 85 -4.72 9.12 0.86
C ALA A 85 -4.82 10.44 1.62
N ARG A 86 -3.98 11.41 1.29
CA ARG A 86 -3.98 12.74 1.92
C ARG A 86 -5.31 13.46 1.76
N LYS A 87 -5.88 13.37 0.57
CA LYS A 87 -7.18 13.97 0.26
C LYS A 87 -8.28 13.43 1.16
N HIS A 88 -8.11 12.22 1.66
CA HIS A 88 -9.06 11.54 2.53
C HIS A 88 -8.55 11.42 3.97
N ASN A 89 -7.65 12.31 4.38
CA ASN A 89 -7.10 12.41 5.73
C ASN A 89 -6.34 11.16 6.19
N GLY A 90 -5.85 10.37 5.26
CA GLY A 90 -5.15 9.13 5.55
C GLY A 90 -3.70 9.15 5.10
N ASN A 91 -3.10 7.99 5.13
CA ASN A 91 -1.69 7.79 4.82
C ASN A 91 -1.49 6.69 3.80
N LEU A 92 -0.38 6.79 3.07
CA LEU A 92 0.11 5.70 2.23
C LEU A 92 1.13 4.89 3.03
N TYR A 93 1.00 3.58 2.97
CA TYR A 93 1.97 2.64 3.54
C TYR A 93 2.48 1.73 2.43
N LEU A 94 3.81 1.63 2.32
CA LEU A 94 4.44 0.66 1.44
C LEU A 94 4.96 -0.49 2.29
N VAL A 95 4.62 -1.71 1.90
CA VAL A 95 5.06 -2.94 2.58
C VAL A 95 6.02 -3.64 1.64
N VAL A 96 7.28 -3.71 2.03
CA VAL A 96 8.37 -4.09 1.13
C VAL A 96 9.21 -5.23 1.70
N PRO A 97 9.95 -5.98 0.85
CA PRO A 97 10.91 -6.94 1.37
C PRO A 97 12.01 -6.22 2.17
N ASP A 98 12.50 -6.85 3.22
CA ASP A 98 13.55 -6.28 4.06
C ASP A 98 14.77 -5.84 3.27
N VAL A 99 15.14 -6.60 2.24
CA VAL A 99 16.30 -6.30 1.39
C VAL A 99 16.09 -5.05 0.52
N ALA A 100 14.86 -4.60 0.33
CA ALA A 100 14.54 -3.43 -0.50
C ALA A 100 14.36 -2.14 0.31
N VAL A 101 14.39 -2.21 1.64
CA VAL A 101 14.05 -1.07 2.50
C VAL A 101 14.92 0.15 2.20
N ASP A 102 16.24 -0.01 2.13
CA ASP A 102 17.14 1.14 1.97
C ASP A 102 16.97 1.81 0.61
N VAL A 103 16.85 1.01 -0.45
CA VAL A 103 16.66 1.52 -1.81
C VAL A 103 15.36 2.31 -1.92
N ILE A 104 14.29 1.74 -1.39
CA ILE A 104 12.97 2.37 -1.46
C ILE A 104 12.93 3.62 -0.58
N ARG A 105 13.49 3.56 0.63
CA ARG A 105 13.55 4.74 1.51
C ARG A 105 14.23 5.92 0.85
N LYS A 106 15.38 5.69 0.21
CA LYS A 106 16.09 6.74 -0.50
C LYS A 106 15.29 7.33 -1.65
N ALA A 107 14.59 6.48 -2.39
CA ALA A 107 13.73 6.94 -3.49
C ALA A 107 12.59 7.81 -2.98
N LEU A 108 11.97 7.44 -1.86
CA LEU A 108 10.91 8.22 -1.23
C LEU A 108 11.43 9.59 -0.80
N GLU A 109 12.58 9.62 -0.13
CA GLU A 109 13.19 10.87 0.34
C GLU A 109 13.57 11.78 -0.82
N ASN A 110 14.17 11.23 -1.87
CA ASN A 110 14.64 12.00 -3.03
C ASN A 110 13.48 12.59 -3.86
N ASN A 111 12.28 12.06 -3.70
CA ASN A 111 11.12 12.48 -4.49
C ASN A 111 10.00 13.08 -3.62
N ASP A 112 10.30 13.38 -2.37
CA ASP A 112 9.36 13.97 -1.42
C ASP A 112 8.04 13.18 -1.30
N VAL A 113 8.14 11.86 -1.37
CA VAL A 113 6.98 10.99 -1.14
C VAL A 113 6.96 10.62 0.34
N ASN A 114 5.92 11.06 1.02
CA ASN A 114 5.73 10.80 2.44
C ASN A 114 4.87 9.55 2.63
N ALA A 115 5.51 8.41 2.78
CA ALA A 115 4.84 7.13 2.98
C ALA A 115 5.41 6.44 4.21
N GLY A 116 4.54 5.73 4.94
CA GLY A 116 5.00 4.82 5.97
C GLY A 116 5.65 3.61 5.30
N LEU A 117 6.80 3.20 5.80
CA LEU A 117 7.55 2.09 5.20
C LEU A 117 7.57 0.93 6.20
N LEU A 118 6.91 -0.15 5.81
CA LEU A 118 6.85 -1.39 6.58
C LEU A 118 7.58 -2.47 5.80
N TYR A 119 8.12 -3.46 6.50
CA TYR A 119 8.85 -4.50 5.79
C TYR A 119 8.48 -5.90 6.30
N PHE A 120 8.71 -6.87 5.45
CA PHE A 120 8.59 -8.28 5.79
C PHE A 120 9.90 -8.98 5.48
N ASN A 121 10.19 -10.02 6.23
CA ASN A 121 11.42 -10.79 6.08
C ASN A 121 11.32 -11.75 4.89
N THR A 122 12.39 -11.83 4.14
CA THR A 122 12.49 -12.73 2.99
C THR A 122 13.53 -13.82 3.20
#